data_0c31bc5929eca170825eef86c486e866
#
_entry.id   0c31bc5929eca170825eef86c486e866
#
_cell.length_a   1.000
_cell.length_b   1.000
_cell.length_c   1.000
_cell.angle_alpha   90.00
_cell.angle_beta   90.00
_cell.angle_gamma   90.00
#
_symmetry.space_group_name_H-M   'P 1'
#
loop_
_entity.id
_entity.type
_entity.pdbx_description
1 polymer ?
#
loop_
_entity_poly.entity_id
_entity_poly.type
_entity_poly.pdbx_seq_one_letter_code
_entity_poly.pdbx_strand_id
1 'polypeptide(L)'
;YRPQMPIVGCTTQIATYRHLCMSWGVIPVLCEEQKTEDDLFNHAISRAKERGIIKDGDLVAITAGVPLGIPGTTNLLKIRTVGDVILHGTGIGEGSAQAGVCVAKSEREALDTFNPGEILVIDNTTNELLDIMKKASGIITSQKGVGSHAAIVGLALNIPVIVGAEGCTQVIRNGTSVFMDASKGIVCNLTEQKM
;
A
#
# COMPACT_ATOMS: atom_id res chain seq x y z
N TYR A 1 3.36 5.41 -29.64
CA TYR A 1 3.06 5.93 -28.28
C TYR A 1 4.22 5.56 -27.36
N ARG A 2 4.65 6.49 -26.54
CA ARG A 2 5.72 6.29 -25.56
C ARG A 2 5.18 6.72 -24.20
N PRO A 3 4.53 5.80 -23.42
CA PRO A 3 4.01 6.15 -22.12
C PRO A 3 5.15 6.50 -21.16
N GLN A 4 4.91 7.42 -20.26
CA GLN A 4 5.88 7.81 -19.22
C GLN A 4 5.96 6.76 -18.11
N MET A 5 4.92 5.94 -17.97
CA MET A 5 4.87 4.86 -16.98
C MET A 5 5.60 3.62 -17.48
N PRO A 6 6.28 2.86 -16.61
CA PRO A 6 6.94 1.62 -16.98
C PRO A 6 5.91 0.59 -17.45
N ILE A 7 6.23 -0.12 -18.54
CA ILE A 7 5.47 -1.28 -19.02
C ILE A 7 6.22 -2.53 -18.59
N VAL A 8 5.58 -3.38 -17.79
CA VAL A 8 6.14 -4.66 -17.37
C VAL A 8 5.56 -5.76 -18.24
N GLY A 9 6.43 -6.45 -18.98
CA GLY A 9 6.06 -7.60 -19.81
C GLY A 9 6.34 -8.91 -19.08
N CYS A 10 5.30 -9.51 -18.50
CA CYS A 10 5.40 -10.80 -17.80
C CYS A 10 5.23 -11.96 -18.76
N THR A 11 6.12 -12.95 -18.69
CA THR A 11 6.05 -14.16 -19.51
C THR A 11 6.66 -15.37 -18.78
N THR A 12 6.16 -16.55 -19.07
CA THR A 12 6.72 -17.82 -18.61
C THR A 12 7.76 -18.40 -19.59
N GLN A 13 7.82 -17.85 -20.83
CA GLN A 13 8.65 -18.37 -21.90
C GLN A 13 9.93 -17.54 -22.07
N ILE A 14 11.07 -18.19 -22.02
CA ILE A 14 12.38 -17.54 -22.18
C ILE A 14 12.56 -16.89 -23.58
N ALA A 15 11.99 -17.47 -24.61
CA ALA A 15 12.03 -16.90 -25.96
C ALA A 15 11.29 -15.57 -26.03
N THR A 16 10.09 -15.52 -25.47
CA THR A 16 9.28 -14.29 -25.34
C THR A 16 9.98 -13.24 -24.47
N TYR A 17 10.59 -13.66 -23.36
CA TYR A 17 11.39 -12.78 -22.50
C TYR A 17 12.50 -12.08 -23.32
N ARG A 18 13.26 -12.85 -24.14
CA ARG A 18 14.32 -12.30 -25.00
C ARG A 18 13.78 -11.32 -26.05
N HIS A 19 12.63 -11.60 -26.65
CA HIS A 19 11.97 -10.68 -27.58
C HIS A 19 11.55 -9.37 -26.88
N LEU A 20 10.99 -9.46 -25.67
CA LEU A 20 10.59 -8.30 -24.89
C LEU A 20 11.79 -7.41 -24.50
N CYS A 21 12.99 -7.98 -24.31
CA CYS A 21 14.21 -7.20 -24.10
C CYS A 21 14.55 -6.27 -25.26
N MET A 22 14.09 -6.57 -26.47
CA MET A 22 14.29 -5.74 -27.66
C MET A 22 13.17 -4.70 -27.87
N SER A 23 12.11 -4.79 -27.07
CA SER A 23 10.96 -3.88 -27.15
C SER A 23 11.22 -2.60 -26.36
N TRP A 24 11.11 -1.47 -27.02
CA TRP A 24 11.35 -0.18 -26.36
C TRP A 24 10.37 0.07 -25.22
N GLY A 25 10.88 0.48 -24.08
CA GLY A 25 10.06 0.87 -22.92
C GLY A 25 9.40 -0.28 -22.18
N VAL A 26 9.70 -1.53 -22.55
CA VAL A 26 9.21 -2.73 -21.87
C VAL A 26 10.29 -3.29 -20.95
N ILE A 27 9.93 -3.54 -19.70
CA ILE A 27 10.77 -4.23 -18.72
C ILE A 27 10.30 -5.69 -18.67
N PRO A 28 11.05 -6.64 -19.23
CA PRO A 28 10.65 -8.04 -19.25
C PRO A 28 10.84 -8.68 -17.88
N VAL A 29 9.86 -9.46 -17.44
CA VAL A 29 9.90 -10.23 -16.21
C VAL A 29 9.55 -11.68 -16.49
N LEU A 30 10.44 -12.58 -16.10
CA LEU A 30 10.18 -14.01 -16.18
C LEU A 30 9.36 -14.44 -14.97
N CYS A 31 8.19 -15.03 -15.24
CA CYS A 31 7.25 -15.51 -14.23
C CYS A 31 7.15 -17.03 -14.28
N GLU A 32 6.74 -17.63 -13.20
CA GLU A 32 6.39 -19.05 -13.15
C GLU A 32 4.96 -19.26 -13.65
N GLU A 33 4.69 -20.45 -14.16
CA GLU A 33 3.36 -20.82 -14.62
C GLU A 33 2.40 -20.93 -13.43
N GLN A 34 1.26 -20.25 -13.52
CA GLN A 34 0.23 -20.24 -12.47
C GLN A 34 -1.04 -20.92 -12.99
N LYS A 35 -1.79 -21.53 -12.08
CA LYS A 35 -3.00 -22.27 -12.44
C LYS A 35 -4.24 -21.40 -12.53
N THR A 36 -4.29 -20.32 -11.76
CA THR A 36 -5.41 -19.40 -11.75
C THR A 36 -5.01 -18.01 -12.22
N GLU A 37 -5.97 -17.23 -12.69
CA GLU A 37 -5.75 -15.85 -13.15
C GLU A 37 -5.30 -14.95 -12.00
N ASP A 38 -5.91 -15.10 -10.82
CA ASP A 38 -5.56 -14.28 -9.66
C ASP A 38 -4.16 -14.60 -9.14
N ASP A 39 -3.74 -15.86 -9.16
CA ASP A 39 -2.37 -16.24 -8.80
C ASP A 39 -1.37 -15.67 -9.79
N LEU A 40 -1.70 -15.70 -11.10
CA LEU A 40 -0.84 -15.11 -12.13
C LEU A 40 -0.65 -13.61 -11.91
N PHE A 41 -1.73 -12.88 -11.59
CA PHE A 41 -1.66 -11.43 -11.33
C PHE A 41 -0.88 -11.12 -10.06
N ASN A 42 -1.12 -11.85 -8.99
CA ASN A 42 -0.39 -11.69 -7.73
C ASN A 42 1.10 -12.00 -7.92
N HIS A 43 1.43 -13.07 -8.66
CA HIS A 43 2.81 -13.42 -8.97
C HIS A 43 3.49 -12.34 -9.82
N ALA A 44 2.82 -11.83 -10.85
CA ALA A 44 3.34 -10.74 -11.69
C ALA A 44 3.62 -9.46 -10.88
N ILE A 45 2.70 -9.08 -9.97
CA ILE A 45 2.86 -7.96 -9.06
C ILE A 45 4.06 -8.18 -8.13
N SER A 46 4.16 -9.37 -7.49
CA SER A 46 5.29 -9.72 -6.61
C SER A 46 6.62 -9.62 -7.34
N ARG A 47 6.72 -10.18 -8.53
CA ARG A 47 7.96 -10.14 -9.34
C ARG A 47 8.35 -8.71 -9.75
N ALA A 48 7.36 -7.86 -10.09
CA ALA A 48 7.60 -6.46 -10.40
C ALA A 48 8.05 -5.66 -9.16
N LYS A 49 7.50 -5.99 -7.99
CA LYS A 49 7.88 -5.42 -6.69
C LYS A 49 9.30 -5.83 -6.28
N GLU A 50 9.66 -7.11 -6.38
CA GLU A 50 11.02 -7.61 -6.12
C GLU A 50 12.09 -6.91 -6.96
N ARG A 51 11.73 -6.50 -8.19
CA ARG A 51 12.61 -5.73 -9.08
C ARG A 51 12.61 -4.22 -8.81
N GLY A 52 11.86 -3.74 -7.83
CA GLY A 52 11.74 -2.33 -7.49
C GLY A 52 11.04 -1.47 -8.56
N ILE A 53 10.29 -2.10 -9.48
CA ILE A 53 9.55 -1.39 -10.54
C ILE A 53 8.29 -0.75 -9.99
N ILE A 54 7.65 -1.41 -9.04
CA ILE A 54 6.44 -0.98 -8.33
C ILE A 54 6.64 -1.13 -6.82
N LYS A 55 5.89 -0.37 -6.04
CA LYS A 55 5.90 -0.40 -4.58
C LYS A 55 4.48 -0.49 -4.02
N ASP A 56 4.35 -0.79 -2.73
CA ASP A 56 3.05 -0.80 -2.04
C ASP A 56 2.36 0.56 -2.18
N GLY A 57 1.06 0.52 -2.42
CA GLY A 57 0.25 1.69 -2.70
C GLY A 57 0.23 2.15 -4.17
N ASP A 58 1.05 1.60 -5.05
CA ASP A 58 0.97 1.94 -6.46
C ASP A 58 -0.28 1.38 -7.13
N LEU A 59 -0.85 2.13 -8.05
CA LEU A 59 -1.97 1.69 -8.88
C LEU A 59 -1.41 1.07 -10.15
N VAL A 60 -1.73 -0.19 -10.41
CA VAL A 60 -1.29 -0.93 -11.59
C VAL A 60 -2.47 -1.32 -12.47
N ALA A 61 -2.30 -1.15 -13.77
CA ALA A 61 -3.23 -1.67 -14.77
C ALA A 61 -2.63 -2.97 -15.34
N ILE A 62 -3.35 -4.08 -15.19
CA ILE A 62 -2.95 -5.40 -15.66
C ILE A 62 -3.80 -5.76 -16.85
N THR A 63 -3.17 -6.09 -17.98
CA THR A 63 -3.83 -6.60 -19.16
C THR A 63 -3.45 -8.05 -19.40
N ALA A 64 -4.42 -8.89 -19.73
CA ALA A 64 -4.21 -10.30 -20.01
C ALA A 64 -5.20 -10.82 -21.05
N GLY A 65 -4.85 -11.95 -21.66
CA GLY A 65 -5.77 -12.75 -22.50
C GLY A 65 -6.32 -13.94 -21.71
N VAL A 66 -7.63 -14.08 -21.69
CA VAL A 66 -8.35 -15.19 -21.04
C VAL A 66 -9.13 -15.96 -22.10
N PRO A 67 -9.06 -17.32 -22.16
CA PRO A 67 -8.28 -18.20 -21.29
C PRO A 67 -6.75 -18.09 -21.51
N LEU A 68 -6.00 -18.36 -20.44
CA LEU A 68 -4.54 -18.26 -20.47
C LEU A 68 -3.93 -19.21 -21.51
N GLY A 69 -2.86 -18.77 -22.16
CA GLY A 69 -2.12 -19.59 -23.13
C GLY A 69 -2.61 -19.50 -24.58
N ILE A 70 -3.67 -18.75 -24.88
CA ILE A 70 -4.12 -18.48 -26.25
C ILE A 70 -3.54 -17.14 -26.72
N PRO A 71 -2.59 -17.15 -27.67
CA PRO A 71 -1.96 -15.93 -28.16
C PRO A 71 -2.97 -15.06 -28.95
N GLY A 72 -2.81 -13.73 -28.83
CA GLY A 72 -3.59 -12.75 -29.59
C GLY A 72 -4.92 -12.31 -28.96
N THR A 73 -5.26 -12.81 -27.78
CA THR A 73 -6.46 -12.41 -27.05
C THR A 73 -6.10 -11.53 -25.86
N THR A 74 -6.20 -10.21 -25.98
CA THR A 74 -6.16 -9.32 -24.83
C THR A 74 -7.60 -8.85 -24.57
N ASN A 75 -8.29 -9.51 -23.67
CA ASN A 75 -9.71 -9.31 -23.38
C ASN A 75 -10.02 -8.98 -21.92
N LEU A 76 -8.97 -8.90 -21.09
CA LEU A 76 -9.07 -8.54 -19.67
C LEU A 76 -8.23 -7.30 -19.39
N LEU A 77 -8.83 -6.33 -18.69
CA LEU A 77 -8.16 -5.21 -18.06
C LEU A 77 -8.57 -5.17 -16.59
N LYS A 78 -7.61 -5.27 -15.68
CA LYS A 78 -7.85 -5.20 -14.24
C LYS A 78 -7.00 -4.09 -13.64
N ILE A 79 -7.61 -3.22 -12.85
CA ILE A 79 -6.90 -2.18 -12.11
C ILE A 79 -6.80 -2.65 -10.66
N ARG A 80 -5.59 -2.65 -10.10
CA ARG A 80 -5.33 -3.04 -8.71
C ARG A 80 -4.36 -2.08 -8.04
N THR A 81 -4.51 -1.90 -6.75
CA THR A 81 -3.48 -1.31 -5.90
C THR A 81 -2.51 -2.41 -5.48
N VAL A 82 -1.22 -2.12 -5.53
CA VAL A 82 -0.17 -3.04 -5.07
C VAL A 82 -0.20 -3.12 -3.55
N GLY A 83 -0.15 -4.34 -3.00
CA GLY A 83 -0.31 -4.63 -1.57
C GLY A 83 -1.77 -4.88 -1.19
N ASP A 84 -1.96 -5.51 -0.04
CA ASP A 84 -3.28 -5.76 0.52
C ASP A 84 -3.76 -4.49 1.24
N VAL A 85 -4.61 -3.71 0.57
CA VAL A 85 -5.25 -2.55 1.19
C VAL A 85 -6.24 -3.06 2.24
N ILE A 86 -5.96 -2.78 3.50
CA ILE A 86 -6.76 -3.21 4.65
C ILE A 86 -7.74 -2.14 5.11
N LEU A 87 -7.44 -0.86 4.86
CA LEU A 87 -8.28 0.26 5.25
C LEU A 87 -8.23 1.40 4.25
N HIS A 88 -9.35 2.09 4.13
CA HIS A 88 -9.48 3.34 3.40
C HIS A 88 -9.93 4.45 4.35
N GLY A 89 -9.46 5.67 4.09
CA GLY A 89 -9.88 6.88 4.80
C GLY A 89 -9.61 8.12 3.96
N THR A 90 -9.76 9.27 4.57
CA THR A 90 -9.38 10.54 3.96
C THR A 90 -7.95 10.87 4.36
N GLY A 91 -7.06 10.96 3.41
CA GLY A 91 -5.68 11.35 3.66
C GLY A 91 -5.56 12.84 3.91
N ILE A 92 -4.69 13.21 4.83
CA ILE A 92 -4.39 14.58 5.25
C ILE A 92 -2.88 14.78 5.12
N GLY A 93 -2.49 15.83 4.41
CA GLY A 93 -1.09 16.08 4.06
C GLY A 93 -0.61 15.21 2.90
N GLU A 94 0.64 15.42 2.53
CA GLU A 94 1.33 14.62 1.52
C GLU A 94 2.34 13.72 2.22
N GLY A 95 2.49 12.50 1.73
CA GLY A 95 3.50 11.58 2.23
C GLY A 95 2.97 10.20 2.54
N SER A 96 3.92 9.33 2.79
CA SER A 96 3.66 7.93 3.17
C SER A 96 4.58 7.56 4.34
N ALA A 97 4.14 6.62 5.15
CA ALA A 97 4.93 6.05 6.23
C ALA A 97 4.86 4.54 6.21
N GLN A 98 5.97 3.91 6.56
CA GLN A 98 6.07 2.46 6.73
C GLN A 98 6.73 2.20 8.07
N ALA A 99 5.97 1.63 9.01
CA ALA A 99 6.47 1.34 10.36
C ALA A 99 5.61 0.29 11.05
N GLY A 100 6.06 -0.16 12.20
CA GLY A 100 5.24 -0.89 13.16
C GLY A 100 4.10 0.00 13.67
N VAL A 101 2.99 -0.61 14.06
CA VAL A 101 1.83 0.12 14.57
C VAL A 101 1.65 -0.06 16.06
N CYS A 102 1.35 1.03 16.73
CA CYS A 102 0.77 1.05 18.05
C CYS A 102 -0.74 1.25 17.92
N VAL A 103 -1.51 0.20 18.19
CA VAL A 103 -2.98 0.25 18.21
C VAL A 103 -3.44 0.44 19.64
N ALA A 104 -4.12 1.56 19.92
CA ALA A 104 -4.63 1.88 21.23
C ALA A 104 -6.15 2.14 21.19
N LYS A 105 -6.86 1.63 22.18
CA LYS A 105 -8.31 1.83 22.35
C LYS A 105 -8.63 3.02 23.24
N SER A 106 -7.64 3.53 23.96
CA SER A 106 -7.74 4.70 24.82
C SER A 106 -6.46 5.51 24.78
N GLU A 107 -6.56 6.79 25.16
CA GLU A 107 -5.41 7.69 25.24
C GLU A 107 -4.36 7.21 26.23
N ARG A 108 -4.79 6.69 27.37
CA ARG A 108 -3.90 6.14 28.39
C ARG A 108 -3.11 4.95 27.84
N GLU A 109 -3.78 4.04 27.14
CA GLU A 109 -3.11 2.90 26.48
C GLU A 109 -2.09 3.38 25.46
N ALA A 110 -2.43 4.40 24.67
CA ALA A 110 -1.51 5.00 23.71
C ALA A 110 -0.26 5.58 24.39
N LEU A 111 -0.43 6.31 25.51
CA LEU A 111 0.68 6.88 26.25
C LEU A 111 1.60 5.83 26.88
N ASP A 112 1.03 4.69 27.32
CA ASP A 112 1.77 3.63 28.00
C ASP A 112 2.50 2.69 27.01
N THR A 113 1.98 2.52 25.79
CA THR A 113 2.47 1.48 24.85
C THR A 113 3.19 2.00 23.61
N PHE A 114 3.01 3.30 23.27
CA PHE A 114 3.57 3.88 22.05
C PHE A 114 5.10 4.00 22.10
N ASN A 115 5.76 3.53 21.02
CA ASN A 115 7.19 3.74 20.85
C ASN A 115 7.45 4.78 19.73
N PRO A 116 8.47 5.65 19.91
CA PRO A 116 8.83 6.63 18.88
C PRO A 116 9.12 5.98 17.51
N GLY A 117 8.56 6.53 16.46
CA GLY A 117 8.71 6.03 15.10
C GLY A 117 7.61 5.06 14.65
N GLU A 118 6.72 4.64 15.53
CA GLU A 118 5.55 3.84 15.17
C GLU A 118 4.45 4.69 14.51
N ILE A 119 3.54 4.03 13.83
CA ILE A 119 2.28 4.63 13.37
C ILE A 119 1.25 4.49 14.49
N LEU A 120 0.69 5.62 14.94
CA LEU A 120 -0.35 5.63 15.95
C LEU A 120 -1.71 5.32 15.33
N VAL A 121 -2.38 4.29 15.84
CA VAL A 121 -3.74 3.88 15.42
C VAL A 121 -4.67 4.01 16.63
N ILE A 122 -5.62 4.94 16.54
CA ILE A 122 -6.55 5.25 17.64
C ILE A 122 -7.86 5.81 17.08
N ASP A 123 -8.98 5.58 17.75
CA ASP A 123 -10.28 6.06 17.27
C ASP A 123 -10.39 7.59 17.29
N ASN A 124 -9.92 8.24 18.34
CA ASN A 124 -9.94 9.69 18.48
C ASN A 124 -8.63 10.19 19.09
N THR A 125 -8.25 11.43 18.77
CA THR A 125 -7.07 12.09 19.34
C THR A 125 -7.44 13.34 20.08
N THR A 126 -6.70 13.66 21.16
CA THR A 126 -6.83 14.88 21.95
C THR A 126 -5.47 15.53 22.19
N ASN A 127 -5.48 16.69 22.84
CA ASN A 127 -4.25 17.40 23.19
C ASN A 127 -3.30 16.61 24.10
N GLU A 128 -3.80 15.64 24.86
CA GLU A 128 -2.98 14.79 25.73
C GLU A 128 -2.01 13.90 24.95
N LEU A 129 -2.36 13.58 23.68
CA LEU A 129 -1.54 12.76 22.81
C LEU A 129 -0.50 13.55 21.99
N LEU A 130 -0.44 14.87 22.10
CA LEU A 130 0.44 15.70 21.28
C LEU A 130 1.91 15.28 21.32
N ASP A 131 2.41 14.85 22.48
CA ASP A 131 3.83 14.49 22.63
C ASP A 131 4.18 13.16 21.96
N ILE A 132 3.26 12.21 21.90
CA ILE A 132 3.46 10.96 21.13
C ILE A 132 3.17 11.19 19.64
N MET A 133 2.19 12.03 19.28
CA MET A 133 1.91 12.38 17.89
C MET A 133 3.13 13.03 17.22
N LYS A 134 3.88 13.88 17.91
CA LYS A 134 5.15 14.46 17.40
C LYS A 134 6.23 13.42 17.08
N LYS A 135 6.18 12.26 17.71
CA LYS A 135 7.15 11.18 17.56
C LYS A 135 6.65 10.07 16.64
N ALA A 136 5.40 10.16 16.19
CA ALA A 136 4.79 9.20 15.31
C ALA A 136 5.28 9.37 13.87
N SER A 137 5.48 8.26 13.16
CA SER A 137 5.75 8.25 11.72
C SER A 137 4.49 8.50 10.90
N GLY A 138 3.31 8.29 11.46
CA GLY A 138 2.02 8.52 10.86
C GLY A 138 0.89 8.33 11.86
N ILE A 139 -0.32 8.77 11.52
CA ILE A 139 -1.49 8.67 12.38
C ILE A 139 -2.67 8.14 11.59
N ILE A 140 -3.37 7.15 12.13
CA ILE A 140 -4.59 6.58 11.55
C ILE A 140 -5.70 6.68 12.59
N THR A 141 -6.83 7.30 12.21
CA THR A 141 -7.96 7.49 13.14
C THR A 141 -9.29 7.22 12.46
N SER A 142 -10.24 6.67 13.22
CA SER A 142 -11.63 6.52 12.75
C SER A 142 -12.43 7.82 12.79
N GLN A 143 -11.96 8.83 13.52
CA GLN A 143 -12.59 10.15 13.57
C GLN A 143 -12.62 10.77 12.17
N LYS A 144 -13.81 11.16 11.72
CA LYS A 144 -14.04 11.76 10.39
C LYS A 144 -13.78 13.26 10.39
N GLY A 145 -13.39 13.76 9.22
CA GLY A 145 -13.34 15.17 8.89
C GLY A 145 -11.94 15.76 8.89
N VAL A 146 -11.72 16.60 7.88
CA VAL A 146 -10.44 17.34 7.69
C VAL A 146 -10.18 18.39 8.80
N GLY A 147 -11.20 18.73 9.58
CA GLY A 147 -11.10 19.59 10.76
C GLY A 147 -10.92 18.83 12.07
N SER A 148 -10.71 17.52 12.05
CA SER A 148 -10.45 16.73 13.25
C SER A 148 -9.12 17.12 13.90
N HIS A 149 -9.00 16.86 15.21
CA HIS A 149 -7.77 17.16 15.95
C HIS A 149 -6.54 16.50 15.30
N ALA A 150 -6.65 15.21 14.91
CA ALA A 150 -5.58 14.50 14.22
C ALA A 150 -5.17 15.16 12.90
N ALA A 151 -6.14 15.64 12.11
CA ALA A 151 -5.89 16.31 10.84
C ALA A 151 -5.13 17.63 11.02
N ILE A 152 -5.59 18.46 11.96
CA ILE A 152 -4.97 19.78 12.24
C ILE A 152 -3.54 19.59 12.75
N VAL A 153 -3.36 18.70 13.72
CA VAL A 153 -2.04 18.43 14.31
C VAL A 153 -1.09 17.80 13.28
N GLY A 154 -1.57 16.84 12.48
CA GLY A 154 -0.76 16.20 11.44
C GLY A 154 -0.26 17.19 10.40
N LEU A 155 -1.12 18.11 9.93
CA LEU A 155 -0.71 19.19 9.02
C LEU A 155 0.33 20.11 9.66
N ALA A 156 0.12 20.50 10.91
CA ALA A 156 1.04 21.40 11.63
C ALA A 156 2.42 20.77 11.87
N LEU A 157 2.47 19.45 12.06
CA LEU A 157 3.69 18.68 12.30
C LEU A 157 4.30 18.09 11.02
N ASN A 158 3.64 18.24 9.87
CA ASN A 158 4.01 17.62 8.59
C ASN A 158 4.14 16.10 8.70
N ILE A 159 3.19 15.47 9.40
CA ILE A 159 3.10 14.02 9.58
C ILE A 159 1.92 13.51 8.73
N PRO A 160 2.08 12.41 7.98
CA PRO A 160 0.98 11.82 7.21
C PRO A 160 -0.11 11.32 8.14
N VAL A 161 -1.36 11.71 7.85
CA VAL A 161 -2.53 11.31 8.65
C VAL A 161 -3.62 10.74 7.73
N ILE A 162 -4.29 9.69 8.19
CA ILE A 162 -5.50 9.15 7.57
C ILE A 162 -6.63 9.25 8.59
N VAL A 163 -7.67 10.02 8.25
CA VAL A 163 -8.87 10.19 9.07
C VAL A 163 -10.05 9.44 8.47
N GLY A 164 -11.04 9.11 9.27
CA GLY A 164 -12.22 8.37 8.81
C GLY A 164 -11.93 6.93 8.41
N ALA A 165 -10.84 6.35 8.88
CA ALA A 165 -10.52 4.92 8.70
C ALA A 165 -11.37 4.08 9.66
N GLU A 166 -12.62 3.82 9.27
CA GLU A 166 -13.59 3.11 10.10
C GLU A 166 -13.07 1.73 10.55
N GLY A 167 -13.15 1.46 11.86
CA GLY A 167 -12.71 0.20 12.44
C GLY A 167 -11.20 -0.01 12.46
N CYS A 168 -10.38 1.05 12.33
CA CYS A 168 -8.93 0.93 12.27
C CYS A 168 -8.35 0.17 13.47
N THR A 169 -8.87 0.41 14.68
CA THR A 169 -8.46 -0.28 15.92
C THR A 169 -8.88 -1.75 16.01
N GLN A 170 -9.76 -2.20 15.12
CA GLN A 170 -10.26 -3.58 15.06
C GLN A 170 -9.60 -4.38 13.94
N VAL A 171 -9.32 -3.73 12.80
CA VAL A 171 -8.74 -4.35 11.60
C VAL A 171 -7.24 -4.49 11.72
N ILE A 172 -6.55 -3.45 12.21
CA ILE A 172 -5.10 -3.46 12.37
C ILE A 172 -4.74 -4.12 13.70
N ARG A 173 -3.79 -5.05 13.66
CA ARG A 173 -3.28 -5.72 14.87
C ARG A 173 -2.08 -4.97 15.41
N ASN A 174 -2.04 -4.80 16.74
CA ASN A 174 -0.91 -4.15 17.41
C ASN A 174 0.41 -4.87 17.11
N GLY A 175 1.49 -4.11 16.87
CA GLY A 175 2.82 -4.64 16.58
C GLY A 175 3.02 -5.15 15.15
N THR A 176 2.00 -5.13 14.28
CA THR A 176 2.21 -5.42 12.85
C THR A 176 2.86 -4.25 12.14
N SER A 177 3.50 -4.50 11.00
CA SER A 177 4.01 -3.44 10.14
C SER A 177 3.01 -3.11 9.05
N VAL A 178 2.73 -1.82 8.84
CA VAL A 178 1.86 -1.36 7.78
C VAL A 178 2.53 -0.28 6.93
N PHE A 179 2.07 -0.15 5.71
CA PHE A 179 2.35 0.99 4.86
C PHE A 179 1.09 1.85 4.78
N MET A 180 1.21 3.15 5.04
CA MET A 180 0.15 4.12 4.85
C MET A 180 0.55 5.18 3.82
N ASP A 181 -0.39 5.57 2.97
CA ASP A 181 -0.22 6.64 1.99
C ASP A 181 -1.32 7.68 2.21
N ALA A 182 -0.94 8.81 2.79
CA ALA A 182 -1.87 9.90 3.08
C ALA A 182 -2.37 10.58 1.79
N SER A 183 -1.58 10.62 0.72
CA SER A 183 -2.01 11.20 -0.55
C SER A 183 -3.15 10.41 -1.22
N LYS A 184 -3.19 9.09 -0.97
CA LYS A 184 -4.21 8.18 -1.50
C LYS A 184 -5.27 7.79 -0.47
N GLY A 185 -5.05 8.07 0.82
CA GLY A 185 -5.94 7.69 1.92
C GLY A 185 -6.06 6.17 2.11
N ILE A 186 -4.97 5.42 1.92
CA ILE A 186 -4.95 3.96 2.02
C ILE A 186 -3.96 3.46 3.06
N VAL A 187 -4.31 2.34 3.68
CA VAL A 187 -3.43 1.57 4.56
C VAL A 187 -3.30 0.16 4.01
N CYS A 188 -2.08 -0.30 3.81
CA CYS A 188 -1.76 -1.64 3.30
C CYS A 188 -1.05 -2.45 4.38
N ASN A 189 -1.39 -3.73 4.46
CA ASN A 189 -0.63 -4.66 5.29
C ASN A 189 0.70 -5.00 4.60
N LEU A 190 1.80 -4.92 5.33
CA LEU A 190 3.06 -5.46 4.86
C LEU A 190 3.08 -6.94 5.21
N THR A 191 2.72 -7.78 4.26
CA THR A 191 2.89 -9.22 4.41
C THR A 191 4.38 -9.49 4.57
N GLU A 192 4.80 -9.98 5.75
CA GLU A 192 6.16 -10.51 5.92
C GLU A 192 6.39 -11.56 4.84
N GLN A 193 7.30 -11.27 3.92
CA GLN A 193 7.84 -12.32 3.06
C GLN A 193 8.53 -13.32 4.00
N LYS A 194 7.89 -14.47 4.22
CA LYS A 194 8.62 -15.62 4.76
C LYS A 194 9.76 -15.92 3.81
N MET A 195 10.98 -15.62 4.27
CA MET A 195 12.21 -16.15 3.69
C MET A 195 12.20 -17.68 3.73
#